data_86ba36631247dfa516a59456b6a738a8
#
_entry.id   86ba36631247dfa516a59456b6a738a8
#
_cell.length_a   1.000
_cell.length_b   1.000
_cell.length_c   1.000
_cell.angle_alpha   90.00
_cell.angle_beta   90.00
_cell.angle_gamma   90.00
#
_symmetry.space_group_name_H-M   'P 1'
#
loop_
_entity.id
_entity.type
_entity.pdbx_description
1 polymer ?
#
loop_
_entity_poly.entity_id
_entity_poly.type
_entity_poly.pdbx_seq_one_letter_code
_entity_poly.pdbx_strand_id
1 'polypeptide(L)'
;MQKEISRRRTFAIISHPDAGKTTLTEKMLLYGGAVQLAGSVRSRKNQRATTSDWMELERKRGISVSSTVLQFDYQGYQINLLDTPGHKDFSEDTYRVLTAVDAVVMVLDAAKGIEAQTQKLFEVCRQRGVPIFTFINKCDRPSKGAIELLDEIESVLQLKPFPVNWPIGDGADFKGVFERLAKQVHLFERTTGGAYMAPVEVGDILDDFVKERVPGETLAKITEELEMLDIAGAEFDSDEILAGRTTPVFFGSAMNNFGVELILKGFLHHAPPPQGRPSAGKFIEPSDEQFSGFIFKIQANMDPKHRDRIAYIRICSGKFERDMMVYHSRTGKKVRLASSHRLFGKERETVNEAFPGDIIGLVGHADFGIGDTLSTDKTTNFHEIPRFTPESFSYLHNSDTGKFKQFRQGLEQLLQEGAIQCLSLKGSTVAVPVLAAVGPLQFDVVQFRLESEYNAVSRLEPAPWQVMRWLPAEFSEEEMDKLSPPTGSRFGWDSERNPVLLFASDWAASYFEQNSAGLNLSRVPPNQKES
;
A
#
# COMPACT_ATOMS: atom_id res chain seq x y z
N MET A 1 -4.10 -8.71 -26.96
CA MET A 1 -4.25 -7.63 -25.97
C MET A 1 -5.38 -7.95 -24.99
N GLN A 2 -6.65 -8.00 -25.39
CA GLN A 2 -7.80 -8.20 -24.48
C GLN A 2 -7.68 -9.43 -23.56
N LYS A 3 -7.22 -10.59 -24.09
CA LYS A 3 -6.99 -11.79 -23.29
C LYS A 3 -5.91 -11.58 -22.22
N GLU A 4 -4.87 -10.80 -22.52
CA GLU A 4 -3.82 -10.49 -21.56
C GLU A 4 -4.30 -9.53 -20.47
N ILE A 5 -5.14 -8.55 -20.82
CA ILE A 5 -5.74 -7.62 -19.87
C ILE A 5 -6.68 -8.37 -18.91
N SER A 6 -7.60 -9.20 -19.44
CA SER A 6 -8.64 -9.86 -18.64
C SER A 6 -8.09 -10.84 -17.59
N ARG A 7 -6.91 -11.42 -17.80
CA ARG A 7 -6.27 -12.36 -16.85
C ARG A 7 -5.42 -11.68 -15.77
N ARG A 8 -5.24 -10.35 -15.79
CA ARG A 8 -4.42 -9.64 -14.81
C ARG A 8 -5.25 -9.16 -13.63
N ARG A 9 -4.65 -9.28 -12.44
CA ARG A 9 -5.18 -8.74 -11.19
C ARG A 9 -4.07 -8.02 -10.47
N THR A 10 -4.26 -6.72 -10.23
CA THR A 10 -3.28 -5.89 -9.52
C THR A 10 -3.95 -5.29 -8.31
N PHE A 11 -3.52 -5.71 -7.13
CA PHE A 11 -4.15 -5.32 -5.89
C PHE A 11 -3.15 -5.11 -4.75
N ALA A 12 -3.56 -4.32 -3.77
CA ALA A 12 -2.83 -4.12 -2.53
C ALA A 12 -3.52 -4.83 -1.37
N ILE A 13 -2.74 -5.20 -0.36
CA ILE A 13 -3.28 -5.62 0.92
C ILE A 13 -3.07 -4.49 1.93
N ILE A 14 -4.16 -4.02 2.53
CA ILE A 14 -4.16 -2.98 3.56
C ILE A 14 -4.70 -3.51 4.89
N SER A 15 -4.19 -2.96 5.97
CA SER A 15 -4.66 -3.29 7.33
C SER A 15 -4.08 -2.31 8.34
N HIS A 16 -4.61 -2.35 9.57
CA HIS A 16 -3.86 -1.82 10.71
C HIS A 16 -2.67 -2.73 11.07
N PRO A 17 -1.70 -2.26 11.87
CA PRO A 17 -0.61 -3.08 12.37
C PRO A 17 -1.14 -4.32 13.11
N ASP A 18 -0.45 -5.45 12.94
CA ASP A 18 -0.75 -6.74 13.59
C ASP A 18 -2.07 -7.43 13.18
N ALA A 19 -2.84 -6.93 12.22
CA ALA A 19 -4.03 -7.63 11.72
C ALA A 19 -3.71 -8.96 11.00
N GLY A 20 -2.42 -9.16 10.65
CA GLY A 20 -1.95 -10.37 9.98
C GLY A 20 -1.77 -10.23 8.48
N LYS A 21 -1.58 -9.00 7.99
CA LYS A 21 -1.35 -8.67 6.58
C LYS A 21 -0.19 -9.49 5.98
N THR A 22 1.01 -9.37 6.53
CA THR A 22 2.20 -10.12 6.07
C THR A 22 1.97 -11.63 6.11
N THR A 23 1.25 -12.12 7.12
CA THR A 23 0.87 -13.54 7.18
C THR A 23 -0.05 -13.92 6.02
N LEU A 24 -1.07 -13.11 5.72
CA LEU A 24 -1.97 -13.37 4.59
C LEU A 24 -1.22 -13.33 3.26
N THR A 25 -0.34 -12.34 3.06
CA THR A 25 0.53 -12.22 1.89
C THR A 25 1.34 -13.51 1.67
N GLU A 26 2.05 -13.99 2.68
CA GLU A 26 2.84 -15.23 2.62
C GLU A 26 1.97 -16.46 2.29
N LYS A 27 0.74 -16.49 2.82
CA LYS A 27 -0.18 -17.59 2.53
C LYS A 27 -0.74 -17.52 1.11
N MET A 28 -1.05 -16.34 0.59
CA MET A 28 -1.43 -16.19 -0.82
C MET A 28 -0.32 -16.65 -1.76
N LEU A 29 0.95 -16.35 -1.44
CA LEU A 29 2.10 -16.85 -2.19
C LEU A 29 2.24 -18.38 -2.11
N LEU A 30 1.94 -18.99 -0.95
CA LEU A 30 1.94 -20.44 -0.77
C LEU A 30 0.88 -21.11 -1.65
N TYR A 31 -0.36 -20.60 -1.63
CA TYR A 31 -1.44 -21.12 -2.47
C TYR A 31 -1.21 -20.85 -3.96
N GLY A 32 -0.57 -19.74 -4.30
CA GLY A 32 -0.10 -19.43 -5.65
C GLY A 32 1.07 -20.28 -6.14
N GLY A 33 1.65 -21.12 -5.28
CA GLY A 33 2.82 -21.95 -5.63
C GLY A 33 4.12 -21.17 -5.81
N ALA A 34 4.12 -19.88 -5.48
CA ALA A 34 5.29 -19.01 -5.59
C ALA A 34 6.33 -19.27 -4.48
N VAL A 35 5.89 -19.84 -3.36
CA VAL A 35 6.76 -20.31 -2.26
C VAL A 35 6.35 -21.74 -1.87
N GLN A 36 7.33 -22.59 -1.53
CA GLN A 36 7.05 -23.98 -1.15
C GLN A 36 6.65 -24.15 0.31
N LEU A 37 7.09 -23.22 1.17
CA LEU A 37 6.81 -23.19 2.60
C LEU A 37 6.56 -21.73 2.99
N ALA A 38 5.42 -21.46 3.60
CA ALA A 38 5.22 -20.17 4.23
C ALA A 38 6.24 -20.01 5.35
N GLY A 39 6.96 -18.91 5.38
CA GLY A 39 7.94 -18.62 6.41
C GLY A 39 7.29 -18.68 7.79
N SER A 40 7.80 -19.54 8.67
CA SER A 40 7.30 -19.56 10.04
C SER A 40 7.76 -18.27 10.73
N VAL A 41 6.86 -17.35 10.92
CA VAL A 41 7.04 -16.11 11.72
C VAL A 41 7.51 -16.39 13.16
N ARG A 42 7.65 -17.66 13.56
CA ARG A 42 7.89 -18.10 14.95
C ARG A 42 9.25 -18.71 15.27
N SER A 43 10.25 -18.68 14.43
CA SER A 43 11.56 -19.22 14.84
C SER A 43 12.50 -18.12 15.33
N ARG A 44 12.59 -17.93 16.63
CA ARG A 44 13.52 -17.00 17.32
C ARG A 44 15.02 -17.28 17.12
N LYS A 45 15.42 -18.36 16.44
CA LYS A 45 16.85 -18.72 16.29
C LYS A 45 17.36 -18.96 14.88
N ASN A 46 16.48 -19.10 13.86
CA ASN A 46 16.86 -19.13 12.45
C ASN A 46 15.73 -18.45 11.64
N GLN A 47 15.65 -17.12 11.72
CA GLN A 47 14.67 -16.35 10.98
C GLN A 47 14.96 -16.45 9.47
N ARG A 48 14.24 -17.33 8.78
CA ARG A 48 14.01 -17.13 7.34
C ARG A 48 13.14 -15.90 7.24
N ALA A 49 13.67 -14.83 6.63
CA ALA A 49 12.92 -13.61 6.36
C ALA A 49 11.67 -13.96 5.54
N THR A 50 10.54 -13.32 5.84
CA THR A 50 9.37 -13.34 4.98
C THR A 50 9.77 -12.76 3.62
N THR A 51 9.14 -13.19 2.55
CA THR A 51 9.45 -12.69 1.19
C THR A 51 9.13 -11.21 1.05
N SER A 52 8.15 -10.73 1.81
CA SER A 52 7.73 -9.31 1.84
C SER A 52 8.64 -8.42 2.69
N ASP A 53 9.06 -8.88 3.88
CA ASP A 53 9.89 -8.10 4.81
C ASP A 53 11.39 -8.42 4.59
N TRP A 54 11.95 -7.95 3.51
CA TRP A 54 13.30 -8.29 3.09
C TRP A 54 14.39 -7.35 3.65
N MET A 55 14.03 -6.16 4.12
CA MET A 55 14.97 -5.20 4.71
C MET A 55 15.44 -5.68 6.09
N GLU A 56 16.71 -5.43 6.41
CA GLU A 56 17.26 -5.79 7.72
C GLU A 56 16.56 -5.05 8.87
N LEU A 57 16.13 -3.82 8.63
CA LEU A 57 15.39 -3.01 9.59
C LEU A 57 14.00 -3.60 9.88
N GLU A 58 13.28 -4.03 8.84
CA GLU A 58 11.98 -4.68 8.96
C GLU A 58 12.06 -5.94 9.81
N ARG A 59 13.08 -6.76 9.54
CA ARG A 59 13.34 -7.99 10.32
C ARG A 59 13.71 -7.72 11.76
N LYS A 60 14.51 -6.68 12.04
CA LYS A 60 14.91 -6.30 13.40
C LYS A 60 13.75 -5.74 14.21
N ARG A 61 12.89 -4.94 13.59
CA ARG A 61 11.76 -4.27 14.26
C ARG A 61 10.46 -5.07 14.20
N GLY A 62 10.33 -6.03 13.27
CA GLY A 62 9.11 -6.82 13.05
C GLY A 62 7.97 -6.02 12.45
N ILE A 63 8.26 -4.93 11.73
CA ILE A 63 7.28 -4.08 11.04
C ILE A 63 7.74 -3.84 9.61
N SER A 64 6.80 -3.90 8.66
CA SER A 64 7.06 -3.52 7.27
C SER A 64 7.19 -2.00 7.16
N VAL A 65 8.25 -1.55 6.50
CA VAL A 65 8.63 -0.13 6.34
C VAL A 65 8.36 0.37 4.94
N SER A 66 8.46 -0.51 3.95
CA SER A 66 8.28 -0.21 2.54
C SER A 66 7.38 -1.26 1.89
N SER A 67 6.61 -0.84 0.89
CA SER A 67 5.80 -1.77 0.10
C SER A 67 6.66 -2.71 -0.75
N THR A 68 6.17 -3.93 -0.95
CA THR A 68 6.84 -4.94 -1.76
C THR A 68 5.95 -5.38 -2.91
N VAL A 69 6.50 -5.48 -4.11
CA VAL A 69 5.80 -6.01 -5.29
C VAL A 69 6.08 -7.50 -5.41
N LEU A 70 5.04 -8.30 -5.48
CA LEU A 70 5.07 -9.75 -5.56
C LEU A 70 4.22 -10.20 -6.76
N GLN A 71 4.84 -10.93 -7.68
CA GLN A 71 4.19 -11.33 -8.94
C GLN A 71 4.23 -12.84 -9.10
N PHE A 72 3.08 -13.45 -9.38
CA PHE A 72 2.96 -14.89 -9.57
C PHE A 72 1.77 -15.24 -10.45
N ASP A 73 1.79 -16.44 -11.02
CA ASP A 73 0.68 -16.98 -11.81
C ASP A 73 -0.14 -17.94 -10.96
N TYR A 74 -1.46 -17.86 -11.02
CA TYR A 74 -2.37 -18.77 -10.33
C TYR A 74 -3.66 -18.98 -11.13
N GLN A 75 -4.00 -20.24 -11.43
CA GLN A 75 -5.22 -20.63 -12.15
C GLN A 75 -5.46 -19.84 -13.45
N GLY A 76 -4.40 -19.52 -14.21
CA GLY A 76 -4.48 -18.77 -15.46
C GLY A 76 -4.50 -17.25 -15.31
N TYR A 77 -4.60 -16.74 -14.10
CA TYR A 77 -4.43 -15.31 -13.79
C TYR A 77 -2.97 -14.96 -13.56
N GLN A 78 -2.59 -13.77 -13.97
CA GLN A 78 -1.34 -13.13 -13.61
C GLN A 78 -1.58 -12.11 -12.49
N ILE A 79 -0.98 -12.35 -11.35
CA ILE A 79 -1.23 -11.60 -10.13
C ILE A 79 -0.06 -10.67 -9.85
N ASN A 80 -0.39 -9.39 -9.62
CA ASN A 80 0.51 -8.37 -9.09
C ASN A 80 0.00 -7.97 -7.71
N LEU A 81 0.58 -8.56 -6.67
CA LEU A 81 0.24 -8.27 -5.28
C LEU A 81 1.23 -7.26 -4.72
N LEU A 82 0.71 -6.18 -4.15
CA LEU A 82 1.49 -5.15 -3.48
C LEU A 82 1.24 -5.23 -1.97
N ASP A 83 2.24 -5.71 -1.25
CA ASP A 83 2.21 -5.72 0.22
C ASP A 83 2.59 -4.33 0.73
N THR A 84 1.74 -3.70 1.56
CA THR A 84 1.92 -2.32 2.02
C THR A 84 2.39 -2.29 3.48
N PRO A 85 3.11 -1.25 3.93
CA PRO A 85 3.37 -1.09 5.36
C PRO A 85 2.07 -0.86 6.14
N GLY A 86 1.96 -1.47 7.33
CA GLY A 86 0.77 -1.32 8.19
C GLY A 86 0.83 -0.12 9.13
N HIS A 87 2.03 0.42 9.40
CA HIS A 87 2.21 1.50 10.38
C HIS A 87 1.87 2.88 9.77
N LYS A 88 1.19 3.72 10.57
CA LYS A 88 0.74 5.06 10.12
C LYS A 88 1.86 5.96 9.59
N ASP A 89 3.08 5.86 10.13
CA ASP A 89 4.22 6.68 9.72
C ASP A 89 4.66 6.39 8.28
N PHE A 90 4.28 5.24 7.72
CA PHE A 90 4.57 4.83 6.34
C PHE A 90 3.33 4.89 5.43
N SER A 91 2.29 5.60 5.85
CA SER A 91 1.05 5.72 5.08
C SER A 91 1.28 6.34 3.70
N GLU A 92 2.25 7.24 3.53
CA GLU A 92 2.57 7.84 2.24
C GLU A 92 2.97 6.79 1.18
N ASP A 93 3.78 5.78 1.55
CA ASP A 93 4.12 4.67 0.65
C ASP A 93 2.88 3.83 0.32
N THR A 94 2.03 3.55 1.33
CA THR A 94 0.75 2.85 1.13
C THR A 94 -0.15 3.59 0.14
N TYR A 95 -0.31 4.89 0.29
CA TYR A 95 -1.15 5.68 -0.61
C TYR A 95 -0.61 5.72 -2.04
N ARG A 96 0.71 5.80 -2.23
CA ARG A 96 1.33 5.69 -3.57
C ARG A 96 1.03 4.34 -4.21
N VAL A 97 1.12 3.26 -3.44
CA VAL A 97 0.75 1.92 -3.89
C VAL A 97 -0.71 1.83 -4.30
N LEU A 98 -1.62 2.44 -3.51
CA LEU A 98 -3.06 2.47 -3.82
C LEU A 98 -3.37 3.19 -5.14
N THR A 99 -2.47 4.06 -5.64
CA THR A 99 -2.62 4.62 -6.98
C THR A 99 -2.35 3.62 -8.10
N ALA A 100 -1.56 2.59 -7.84
CA ALA A 100 -1.11 1.62 -8.84
C ALA A 100 -1.99 0.37 -8.94
N VAL A 101 -3.02 0.23 -8.10
CA VAL A 101 -3.86 -0.98 -8.04
C VAL A 101 -5.26 -0.76 -8.60
N ASP A 102 -5.93 -1.86 -8.90
CA ASP A 102 -7.31 -1.89 -9.42
C ASP A 102 -8.30 -2.41 -8.38
N ALA A 103 -7.83 -3.04 -7.31
CA ALA A 103 -8.63 -3.51 -6.18
C ALA A 103 -7.78 -3.58 -4.90
N VAL A 104 -8.43 -3.76 -3.76
CA VAL A 104 -7.77 -3.84 -2.45
C VAL A 104 -8.33 -5.01 -1.65
N VAL A 105 -7.46 -5.72 -0.93
CA VAL A 105 -7.84 -6.64 0.14
C VAL A 105 -7.61 -5.96 1.48
N MET A 106 -8.67 -5.68 2.21
CA MET A 106 -8.65 -5.11 3.54
C MET A 106 -8.66 -6.23 4.58
N VAL A 107 -7.64 -6.28 5.44
CA VAL A 107 -7.53 -7.29 6.51
C VAL A 107 -7.94 -6.69 7.84
N LEU A 108 -8.94 -7.27 8.48
CA LEU A 108 -9.43 -6.91 9.81
C LEU A 108 -9.06 -8.00 10.82
N ASP A 109 -8.74 -7.61 12.04
CA ASP A 109 -8.58 -8.52 13.18
C ASP A 109 -9.95 -8.80 13.78
N ALA A 110 -10.39 -10.05 13.82
CA ALA A 110 -11.71 -10.44 14.34
C ALA A 110 -11.95 -10.00 15.80
N ALA A 111 -10.90 -9.85 16.60
CA ALA A 111 -11.02 -9.40 17.98
C ALA A 111 -11.12 -7.86 18.11
N LYS A 112 -10.46 -7.13 17.20
CA LYS A 112 -10.37 -5.67 17.28
C LYS A 112 -11.41 -4.96 16.41
N GLY A 113 -11.78 -5.54 15.26
CA GLY A 113 -12.64 -4.91 14.26
C GLY A 113 -11.93 -3.79 13.51
N ILE A 114 -12.63 -2.67 13.29
CA ILE A 114 -12.12 -1.53 12.54
C ILE A 114 -11.36 -0.58 13.44
N GLU A 115 -10.06 -0.42 13.19
CA GLU A 115 -9.20 0.54 13.88
C GLU A 115 -9.01 1.83 13.03
N ALA A 116 -8.64 2.93 13.68
CA ALA A 116 -8.52 4.25 13.05
C ALA A 116 -7.62 4.27 11.79
N GLN A 117 -6.55 3.48 11.77
CA GLN A 117 -5.68 3.38 10.60
C GLN A 117 -6.39 2.72 9.42
N THR A 118 -7.18 1.67 9.68
CA THR A 118 -7.99 1.00 8.64
C THR A 118 -9.00 1.97 8.04
N GLN A 119 -9.67 2.78 8.87
CA GLN A 119 -10.63 3.78 8.43
C GLN A 119 -9.99 4.82 7.52
N LYS A 120 -8.79 5.32 7.85
CA LYS A 120 -8.04 6.27 7.00
C LYS A 120 -7.69 5.65 5.63
N LEU A 121 -7.21 4.41 5.62
CA LEU A 121 -6.86 3.71 4.37
C LEU A 121 -8.10 3.41 3.52
N PHE A 122 -9.21 3.04 4.16
CA PHE A 122 -10.49 2.86 3.51
C PHE A 122 -10.97 4.15 2.81
N GLU A 123 -10.89 5.29 3.50
CA GLU A 123 -11.31 6.57 2.94
C GLU A 123 -10.56 6.91 1.64
N VAL A 124 -9.26 6.65 1.59
CA VAL A 124 -8.46 6.82 0.37
C VAL A 124 -8.92 5.90 -0.75
N CYS A 125 -9.22 4.63 -0.45
CA CYS A 125 -9.75 3.68 -1.45
C CYS A 125 -11.10 4.16 -1.98
N ARG A 126 -11.98 4.66 -1.10
CA ARG A 126 -13.31 5.17 -1.45
C ARG A 126 -13.23 6.39 -2.36
N GLN A 127 -12.39 7.38 -2.04
CA GLN A 127 -12.18 8.57 -2.87
C GLN A 127 -11.68 8.22 -4.27
N ARG A 128 -10.96 7.12 -4.41
CA ARG A 128 -10.44 6.63 -5.69
C ARG A 128 -11.39 5.69 -6.42
N GLY A 129 -12.51 5.31 -5.82
CA GLY A 129 -13.44 4.34 -6.38
C GLY A 129 -12.85 2.93 -6.53
N VAL A 130 -11.87 2.56 -5.71
CA VAL A 130 -11.22 1.24 -5.77
C VAL A 130 -12.04 0.22 -4.99
N PRO A 131 -12.49 -0.90 -5.62
CA PRO A 131 -13.25 -1.93 -4.93
C PRO A 131 -12.45 -2.62 -3.82
N ILE A 132 -13.13 -2.92 -2.71
CA ILE A 132 -12.52 -3.49 -1.50
C ILE A 132 -13.11 -4.86 -1.23
N PHE A 133 -12.24 -5.83 -0.96
CA PHE A 133 -12.55 -7.18 -0.50
C PHE A 133 -12.07 -7.30 0.94
N THR A 134 -12.94 -7.69 1.85
CA THR A 134 -12.61 -7.73 3.29
C THR A 134 -12.29 -9.15 3.73
N PHE A 135 -11.16 -9.32 4.42
CA PHE A 135 -10.78 -10.57 5.08
C PHE A 135 -10.75 -10.37 6.60
N ILE A 136 -11.70 -10.97 7.29
CA ILE A 136 -11.76 -11.00 8.75
C ILE A 136 -10.88 -12.14 9.23
N ASN A 137 -9.71 -11.78 9.75
CA ASN A 137 -8.62 -12.68 10.11
C ASN A 137 -8.63 -13.01 11.60
N LYS A 138 -7.98 -14.11 11.97
CA LYS A 138 -7.79 -14.59 13.34
C LYS A 138 -9.06 -15.11 14.01
N CYS A 139 -10.00 -15.66 13.25
CA CYS A 139 -11.19 -16.31 13.78
C CYS A 139 -10.85 -17.52 14.68
N ASP A 140 -9.60 -17.99 14.67
CA ASP A 140 -9.05 -19.04 15.56
C ASP A 140 -8.70 -18.52 16.97
N ARG A 141 -9.04 -17.28 17.30
CA ARG A 141 -8.85 -16.64 18.60
C ARG A 141 -10.17 -16.07 19.12
N PRO A 142 -10.30 -15.82 20.43
CA PRO A 142 -11.48 -15.12 20.96
C PRO A 142 -11.71 -13.83 20.17
N SER A 143 -12.91 -13.65 19.64
CA SER A 143 -13.25 -12.57 18.71
C SER A 143 -14.62 -12.01 18.99
N LYS A 144 -14.94 -10.89 18.34
CA LYS A 144 -16.30 -10.35 18.23
C LYS A 144 -17.17 -11.32 17.45
N GLY A 145 -18.49 -11.25 17.64
CA GLY A 145 -19.45 -12.01 16.84
C GLY A 145 -19.39 -11.63 15.35
N ALA A 146 -19.63 -12.60 14.47
CA ALA A 146 -19.57 -12.34 13.03
C ALA A 146 -20.59 -11.27 12.59
N ILE A 147 -21.81 -11.27 13.14
CA ILE A 147 -22.83 -10.24 12.87
C ILE A 147 -22.36 -8.87 13.35
N GLU A 148 -21.79 -8.79 14.58
CA GLU A 148 -21.26 -7.53 15.12
C GLU A 148 -20.18 -6.92 14.20
N LEU A 149 -19.29 -7.76 13.63
CA LEU A 149 -18.25 -7.30 12.71
C LEU A 149 -18.84 -6.80 11.37
N LEU A 150 -19.91 -7.40 10.87
CA LEU A 150 -20.62 -6.88 9.68
C LEU A 150 -21.27 -5.53 9.97
N ASP A 151 -21.96 -5.40 11.11
CA ASP A 151 -22.57 -4.14 11.54
C ASP A 151 -21.53 -3.02 11.71
N GLU A 152 -20.34 -3.37 12.21
CA GLU A 152 -19.23 -2.42 12.33
C GLU A 152 -18.71 -1.96 10.96
N ILE A 153 -18.60 -2.86 9.97
CA ILE A 153 -18.23 -2.51 8.59
C ILE A 153 -19.26 -1.54 8.00
N GLU A 154 -20.55 -1.83 8.17
CA GLU A 154 -21.61 -1.00 7.62
C GLU A 154 -21.69 0.37 8.32
N SER A 155 -21.69 0.39 9.64
CA SER A 155 -21.87 1.63 10.42
C SER A 155 -20.66 2.56 10.38
N VAL A 156 -19.43 2.01 10.48
CA VAL A 156 -18.20 2.82 10.56
C VAL A 156 -17.69 3.21 9.17
N LEU A 157 -17.70 2.25 8.22
CA LEU A 157 -17.18 2.51 6.86
C LEU A 157 -18.27 2.95 5.88
N GLN A 158 -19.55 2.82 6.25
CA GLN A 158 -20.68 3.06 5.33
C GLN A 158 -20.54 2.22 4.05
N LEU A 159 -20.09 0.98 4.21
CA LEU A 159 -19.84 0.02 3.15
C LEU A 159 -20.69 -1.22 3.41
N LYS A 160 -21.56 -1.58 2.45
CA LYS A 160 -22.44 -2.73 2.60
C LYS A 160 -21.62 -4.03 2.61
N PRO A 161 -21.62 -4.82 3.70
CA PRO A 161 -20.91 -6.09 3.73
C PRO A 161 -21.74 -7.20 3.10
N PHE A 162 -21.13 -8.02 2.26
CA PHE A 162 -21.70 -9.28 1.79
C PHE A 162 -20.84 -10.45 2.26
N PRO A 163 -21.24 -11.22 3.29
CA PRO A 163 -20.49 -12.38 3.72
C PRO A 163 -20.54 -13.49 2.65
N VAL A 164 -19.40 -13.74 2.01
CA VAL A 164 -19.24 -14.83 1.01
C VAL A 164 -19.13 -16.16 1.72
N ASN A 165 -18.48 -16.20 2.87
CA ASN A 165 -18.46 -17.35 3.76
C ASN A 165 -18.86 -16.96 5.18
N TRP A 166 -19.28 -17.94 5.98
CA TRP A 166 -19.70 -17.77 7.36
C TRP A 166 -18.88 -18.67 8.28
N PRO A 167 -18.38 -18.19 9.44
CA PRO A 167 -17.50 -18.98 10.30
C PRO A 167 -18.27 -20.09 11.02
N ILE A 168 -17.67 -21.28 11.08
CA ILE A 168 -18.16 -22.44 11.82
C ILE A 168 -17.40 -22.54 13.15
N GLY A 169 -18.03 -22.03 14.21
CA GLY A 169 -17.41 -21.84 15.51
C GLY A 169 -16.53 -20.58 15.58
N ASP A 170 -16.01 -20.31 16.76
CA ASP A 170 -15.12 -19.18 17.03
C ASP A 170 -13.95 -19.61 17.95
N GLY A 171 -12.88 -18.83 17.97
CA GLY A 171 -11.74 -19.06 18.83
C GLY A 171 -11.13 -20.45 18.66
N ALA A 172 -11.01 -21.20 19.76
CA ALA A 172 -10.46 -22.56 19.74
C ALA A 172 -11.36 -23.54 18.96
N ASP A 173 -12.64 -23.26 18.87
CA ASP A 173 -13.68 -24.06 18.22
C ASP A 173 -13.92 -23.68 16.76
N PHE A 174 -13.15 -22.74 16.21
CA PHE A 174 -13.18 -22.43 14.79
C PHE A 174 -12.68 -23.61 13.96
N LYS A 175 -13.63 -24.34 13.33
CA LYS A 175 -13.39 -25.57 12.58
C LYS A 175 -13.34 -25.36 11.08
N GLY A 176 -14.04 -24.33 10.58
CA GLY A 176 -14.20 -24.13 9.15
C GLY A 176 -15.08 -22.96 8.82
N VAL A 177 -15.56 -22.95 7.59
CA VAL A 177 -16.50 -21.94 7.09
C VAL A 177 -17.59 -22.57 6.24
N PHE A 178 -18.77 -21.95 6.22
CA PHE A 178 -19.82 -22.24 5.27
C PHE A 178 -19.75 -21.24 4.11
N GLU A 179 -19.47 -21.71 2.90
CA GLU A 179 -19.48 -20.90 1.68
C GLU A 179 -20.92 -20.69 1.19
N ARG A 180 -21.43 -19.47 1.31
CA ARG A 180 -22.85 -19.17 1.07
C ARG A 180 -23.25 -19.32 -0.40
N LEU A 181 -22.40 -18.90 -1.34
CA LEU A 181 -22.70 -18.96 -2.77
C LEU A 181 -22.75 -20.40 -3.28
N ALA A 182 -21.82 -21.24 -2.85
CA ALA A 182 -21.77 -22.65 -3.22
C ALA A 182 -22.66 -23.53 -2.32
N LYS A 183 -23.12 -23.00 -1.16
CA LYS A 183 -23.84 -23.73 -0.11
C LYS A 183 -23.07 -24.95 0.39
N GLN A 184 -21.76 -24.79 0.60
CA GLN A 184 -20.86 -25.86 1.01
C GLN A 184 -20.15 -25.52 2.32
N VAL A 185 -19.97 -26.55 3.15
CA VAL A 185 -19.14 -26.50 4.35
C VAL A 185 -17.71 -26.83 3.95
N HIS A 186 -16.76 -26.05 4.42
CA HIS A 186 -15.34 -26.30 4.33
C HIS A 186 -14.77 -26.49 5.73
N LEU A 187 -14.47 -27.73 6.13
CA LEU A 187 -13.79 -28.04 7.39
C LEU A 187 -12.30 -28.18 7.17
N PHE A 188 -11.52 -27.46 7.96
CA PHE A 188 -10.07 -27.40 7.83
C PHE A 188 -9.39 -28.23 8.91
N GLU A 189 -8.24 -28.83 8.56
CA GLU A 189 -7.35 -29.47 9.51
C GLU A 189 -6.12 -28.60 9.76
N ARG A 190 -5.72 -28.49 11.04
CA ARG A 190 -4.54 -27.71 11.41
C ARG A 190 -3.27 -28.43 10.97
N THR A 191 -2.40 -27.73 10.27
CA THR A 191 -1.05 -28.22 9.95
C THR A 191 -0.02 -27.66 10.94
N THR A 192 1.12 -28.33 11.09
CA THR A 192 2.17 -27.92 12.02
C THR A 192 2.66 -26.49 11.69
N GLY A 193 2.33 -25.55 12.57
CA GLY A 193 2.70 -24.13 12.41
C GLY A 193 2.11 -23.43 11.18
N GLY A 194 1.11 -24.04 10.51
CA GLY A 194 0.52 -23.50 9.29
C GLY A 194 1.51 -23.43 8.11
N ALA A 195 2.58 -24.20 8.11
CA ALA A 195 3.63 -24.15 7.10
C ALA A 195 3.18 -24.66 5.72
N TYR A 196 2.15 -25.50 5.70
CA TYR A 196 1.59 -26.11 4.49
C TYR A 196 0.14 -25.69 4.31
N MET A 197 -0.39 -25.85 3.08
CA MET A 197 -1.82 -25.70 2.81
C MET A 197 -2.62 -26.59 3.78
N ALA A 198 -3.69 -26.05 4.35
CA ALA A 198 -4.55 -26.81 5.24
C ALA A 198 -5.31 -27.88 4.43
N PRO A 199 -5.33 -29.15 4.84
CA PRO A 199 -6.28 -30.10 4.29
C PRO A 199 -7.69 -29.59 4.54
N VAL A 200 -8.55 -29.71 3.53
CA VAL A 200 -9.94 -29.28 3.60
C VAL A 200 -10.86 -30.42 3.16
N GLU A 201 -11.91 -30.63 3.92
CA GLU A 201 -13.01 -31.51 3.55
C GLU A 201 -14.22 -30.65 3.23
N VAL A 202 -14.81 -30.88 2.05
CA VAL A 202 -15.89 -30.04 1.49
C VAL A 202 -17.13 -30.90 1.28
N GLY A 203 -18.28 -30.41 1.71
CA GLY A 203 -19.55 -31.10 1.53
C GLY A 203 -20.77 -30.29 1.97
N ASP A 204 -21.91 -30.94 2.07
CA ASP A 204 -23.15 -30.35 2.54
C ASP A 204 -23.16 -30.21 4.07
N ILE A 205 -23.90 -29.23 4.59
CA ILE A 205 -24.06 -29.03 6.05
C ILE A 205 -24.72 -30.24 6.74
N LEU A 206 -25.44 -31.05 5.98
CA LEU A 206 -26.12 -32.25 6.46
C LEU A 206 -25.27 -33.52 6.39
N ASP A 207 -24.07 -33.46 5.83
CA ASP A 207 -23.16 -34.60 5.72
C ASP A 207 -22.72 -35.13 7.09
N ASP A 208 -22.48 -36.44 7.16
CA ASP A 208 -22.13 -37.09 8.41
C ASP A 208 -20.80 -36.58 8.98
N PHE A 209 -19.80 -36.33 8.15
CA PHE A 209 -18.51 -35.78 8.60
C PHE A 209 -18.64 -34.39 9.26
N VAL A 210 -19.62 -33.59 8.84
CA VAL A 210 -19.92 -32.29 9.46
C VAL A 210 -20.53 -32.51 10.84
N LYS A 211 -21.52 -33.39 10.96
CA LYS A 211 -22.20 -33.72 12.22
C LYS A 211 -21.26 -34.36 13.25
N GLU A 212 -20.29 -35.13 12.78
CA GLU A 212 -19.29 -35.77 13.67
C GLU A 212 -18.27 -34.77 14.24
N ARG A 213 -17.91 -33.73 13.46
CA ARG A 213 -16.84 -32.79 13.84
C ARG A 213 -17.34 -31.47 14.44
N VAL A 214 -18.56 -31.07 14.13
CA VAL A 214 -19.15 -29.80 14.58
C VAL A 214 -20.26 -30.09 15.61
N PRO A 215 -20.19 -29.51 16.81
CA PRO A 215 -21.25 -29.68 17.82
C PRO A 215 -22.61 -29.25 17.29
N GLY A 216 -23.66 -30.00 17.67
CA GLY A 216 -25.03 -29.74 17.22
C GLY A 216 -25.53 -28.33 17.57
N GLU A 217 -25.16 -27.79 18.72
CA GLU A 217 -25.47 -26.42 19.13
C GLU A 217 -24.83 -25.39 18.18
N THR A 218 -23.59 -25.64 17.75
CA THR A 218 -22.88 -24.76 16.79
C THR A 218 -23.58 -24.82 15.43
N LEU A 219 -23.99 -26.00 14.95
CA LEU A 219 -24.73 -26.14 13.70
C LEU A 219 -26.09 -25.42 13.75
N ALA A 220 -26.82 -25.55 14.86
CA ALA A 220 -28.10 -24.87 15.04
C ALA A 220 -27.93 -23.35 15.01
N LYS A 221 -26.94 -22.81 15.73
CA LYS A 221 -26.61 -21.40 15.74
C LYS A 221 -26.27 -20.86 14.34
N ILE A 222 -25.42 -21.58 13.60
CA ILE A 222 -25.03 -21.18 12.25
C ILE A 222 -26.22 -21.18 11.31
N THR A 223 -27.10 -22.19 11.39
CA THR A 223 -28.31 -22.27 10.58
C THR A 223 -29.21 -21.06 10.83
N GLU A 224 -29.43 -20.70 12.09
CA GLU A 224 -30.20 -19.51 12.47
C GLU A 224 -29.57 -18.23 11.95
N GLU A 225 -28.26 -18.05 12.10
CA GLU A 225 -27.53 -16.89 11.59
C GLU A 225 -27.57 -16.78 10.06
N LEU A 226 -27.48 -17.90 9.34
CA LEU A 226 -27.59 -17.94 7.87
C LEU A 226 -29.02 -17.58 7.42
N GLU A 227 -30.06 -18.08 8.11
CA GLU A 227 -31.45 -17.70 7.85
C GLU A 227 -31.67 -16.20 8.07
N MET A 228 -31.10 -15.61 9.13
CA MET A 228 -31.15 -14.16 9.35
C MET A 228 -30.51 -13.38 8.21
N LEU A 229 -29.35 -13.81 7.72
CA LEU A 229 -28.66 -13.18 6.60
C LEU A 229 -29.45 -13.26 5.30
N ASP A 230 -30.14 -14.37 5.06
CA ASP A 230 -30.98 -14.56 3.86
C ASP A 230 -32.27 -13.71 3.95
N ILE A 231 -32.88 -13.57 5.14
CA ILE A 231 -34.02 -12.68 5.39
C ILE A 231 -33.60 -11.20 5.25
N ALA A 232 -32.38 -10.82 5.67
CA ALA A 232 -31.88 -9.47 5.51
C ALA A 232 -31.67 -9.08 4.03
N GLY A 233 -31.76 -10.04 3.09
CA GLY A 233 -31.85 -9.79 1.65
C GLY A 233 -30.54 -9.29 1.04
N ALA A 234 -29.40 -9.61 1.63
CA ALA A 234 -28.11 -9.31 1.03
C ALA A 234 -27.88 -10.22 -0.18
N GLU A 235 -28.09 -9.69 -1.39
CA GLU A 235 -27.76 -10.37 -2.64
C GLU A 235 -26.31 -10.05 -3.05
N PHE A 236 -25.66 -11.04 -3.68
CA PHE A 236 -24.35 -10.86 -4.28
C PHE A 236 -24.50 -10.08 -5.59
N ASP A 237 -24.03 -8.83 -5.59
CA ASP A 237 -24.11 -7.95 -6.75
C ASP A 237 -22.71 -7.50 -7.16
N SER A 238 -22.27 -8.02 -8.32
CA SER A 238 -20.93 -7.71 -8.86
C SER A 238 -20.78 -6.23 -9.24
N ASP A 239 -21.83 -5.57 -9.70
CA ASP A 239 -21.77 -4.17 -10.11
C ASP A 239 -21.65 -3.26 -8.89
N GLU A 240 -22.32 -3.57 -7.77
CA GLU A 240 -22.18 -2.88 -6.50
C GLU A 240 -20.78 -3.05 -5.89
N ILE A 241 -20.19 -4.25 -6.05
CA ILE A 241 -18.81 -4.53 -5.61
C ILE A 241 -17.82 -3.71 -6.44
N LEU A 242 -17.93 -3.74 -7.76
CA LEU A 242 -17.05 -3.00 -8.67
C LEU A 242 -17.19 -1.49 -8.50
N ALA A 243 -18.38 -1.02 -8.13
CA ALA A 243 -18.64 0.39 -7.81
C ALA A 243 -18.14 0.82 -6.41
N GLY A 244 -17.57 -0.11 -5.62
CA GLY A 244 -17.04 0.17 -4.28
C GLY A 244 -18.13 0.47 -3.23
N ARG A 245 -19.39 0.07 -3.47
CA ARG A 245 -20.50 0.24 -2.51
C ARG A 245 -20.74 -0.99 -1.64
N THR A 246 -20.34 -2.16 -2.12
CA THR A 246 -20.42 -3.43 -1.39
C THR A 246 -19.03 -4.05 -1.27
N THR A 247 -18.74 -4.65 -0.12
CA THR A 247 -17.52 -5.44 0.09
C THR A 247 -17.84 -6.92 0.28
N PRO A 248 -17.30 -7.83 -0.53
CA PRO A 248 -17.30 -9.26 -0.21
C PRO A 248 -16.50 -9.52 1.05
N VAL A 249 -17.08 -10.19 2.05
CA VAL A 249 -16.47 -10.48 3.33
C VAL A 249 -16.13 -11.96 3.44
N PHE A 250 -14.89 -12.25 3.79
CA PHE A 250 -14.38 -13.59 4.01
C PHE A 250 -13.86 -13.73 5.43
N PHE A 251 -14.30 -14.76 6.14
CA PHE A 251 -13.81 -15.11 7.48
C PHE A 251 -12.75 -16.19 7.39
N GLY A 252 -11.71 -16.11 8.24
CA GLY A 252 -10.68 -17.12 8.24
C GLY A 252 -9.57 -16.93 9.28
N SER A 253 -8.54 -17.75 9.16
CA SER A 253 -7.30 -17.66 9.93
C SER A 253 -6.11 -17.83 8.99
N ALA A 254 -5.45 -16.72 8.66
CA ALA A 254 -4.24 -16.76 7.83
C ALA A 254 -3.14 -17.61 8.46
N MET A 255 -2.99 -17.61 9.79
CA MET A 255 -1.98 -18.40 10.49
C MET A 255 -2.16 -19.90 10.23
N ASN A 256 -3.39 -20.38 10.25
CA ASN A 256 -3.73 -21.80 10.07
C ASN A 256 -4.05 -22.17 8.61
N ASN A 257 -4.00 -21.21 7.67
CA ASN A 257 -4.42 -21.38 6.26
C ASN A 257 -5.93 -21.61 6.07
N PHE A 258 -6.77 -21.26 7.06
CA PHE A 258 -8.21 -21.45 6.99
C PHE A 258 -8.87 -20.28 6.23
N GLY A 259 -9.63 -20.58 5.18
CA GLY A 259 -10.32 -19.58 4.36
C GLY A 259 -9.43 -18.79 3.38
N VAL A 260 -8.10 -19.01 3.38
CA VAL A 260 -7.18 -18.26 2.50
C VAL A 260 -7.39 -18.57 1.02
N GLU A 261 -7.62 -19.83 0.69
CA GLU A 261 -7.90 -20.22 -0.69
C GLU A 261 -9.23 -19.65 -1.18
N LEU A 262 -10.24 -19.57 -0.31
CA LEU A 262 -11.55 -19.02 -0.64
C LEU A 262 -11.46 -17.53 -0.96
N ILE A 263 -10.76 -16.72 -0.14
CA ILE A 263 -10.57 -15.31 -0.50
C ILE A 263 -9.76 -15.16 -1.78
N LEU A 264 -8.70 -15.95 -1.99
CA LEU A 264 -7.90 -15.85 -3.20
C LEU A 264 -8.73 -16.17 -4.45
N LYS A 265 -9.50 -17.27 -4.46
CA LYS A 265 -10.39 -17.64 -5.55
C LYS A 265 -11.52 -16.62 -5.77
N GLY A 266 -12.20 -16.23 -4.69
CA GLY A 266 -13.30 -15.25 -4.75
C GLY A 266 -12.79 -13.88 -5.23
N PHE A 267 -11.64 -13.44 -4.75
CA PHE A 267 -11.01 -12.21 -5.24
C PHE A 267 -10.70 -12.28 -6.73
N LEU A 268 -10.03 -13.34 -7.21
CA LEU A 268 -9.66 -13.47 -8.63
C LEU A 268 -10.87 -13.51 -9.56
N HIS A 269 -11.97 -14.09 -9.09
CA HIS A 269 -13.20 -14.19 -9.88
C HIS A 269 -13.95 -12.87 -9.96
N HIS A 270 -14.01 -12.11 -8.87
CA HIS A 270 -14.87 -10.93 -8.75
C HIS A 270 -14.12 -9.59 -8.82
N ALA A 271 -12.80 -9.57 -8.62
CA ALA A 271 -12.01 -8.34 -8.76
C ALA A 271 -11.93 -7.91 -10.23
N PRO A 272 -11.90 -6.60 -10.49
CA PRO A 272 -11.81 -6.09 -11.85
C PRO A 272 -10.48 -6.43 -12.51
N PRO A 273 -10.46 -6.59 -13.83
CA PRO A 273 -9.23 -6.49 -14.61
C PRO A 273 -8.68 -5.06 -14.54
N PRO A 274 -7.50 -4.78 -15.10
CA PRO A 274 -6.96 -3.43 -15.19
C PRO A 274 -7.98 -2.42 -15.71
N GLN A 275 -8.12 -1.30 -15.00
CA GLN A 275 -9.11 -0.26 -15.26
C GLN A 275 -8.50 0.92 -16.01
N GLY A 276 -9.32 1.62 -16.79
CA GLY A 276 -8.95 2.87 -17.46
C GLY A 276 -8.66 4.00 -16.46
N ARG A 277 -7.89 5.00 -16.90
CA ARG A 277 -7.40 6.08 -16.02
C ARG A 277 -7.47 7.45 -16.66
N PRO A 278 -7.80 8.51 -15.90
CA PRO A 278 -7.79 9.88 -16.40
C PRO A 278 -6.36 10.35 -16.67
N SER A 279 -6.16 11.08 -17.75
CA SER A 279 -4.87 11.66 -18.15
C SER A 279 -5.07 12.95 -18.91
N ALA A 280 -4.60 14.08 -18.37
CA ALA A 280 -4.52 15.38 -19.06
C ALA A 280 -5.70 15.70 -19.99
N GLY A 281 -6.95 15.55 -19.51
CA GLY A 281 -8.16 15.86 -20.27
C GLY A 281 -8.71 14.75 -21.17
N LYS A 282 -8.09 13.56 -21.16
CA LYS A 282 -8.58 12.36 -21.83
C LYS A 282 -8.63 11.18 -20.86
N PHE A 283 -9.40 10.16 -21.20
CA PHE A 283 -9.42 8.89 -20.47
C PHE A 283 -8.64 7.84 -21.26
N ILE A 284 -7.71 7.13 -20.60
CA ILE A 284 -6.85 6.12 -21.21
C ILE A 284 -7.40 4.76 -20.85
N GLU A 285 -7.82 4.01 -21.87
CA GLU A 285 -8.30 2.63 -21.70
C GLU A 285 -7.13 1.63 -21.73
N PRO A 286 -7.18 0.54 -20.97
CA PRO A 286 -6.16 -0.50 -21.05
C PRO A 286 -5.99 -1.11 -22.44
N SER A 287 -7.05 -1.08 -23.26
CA SER A 287 -7.06 -1.58 -24.65
C SER A 287 -6.44 -0.63 -25.66
N ASP A 288 -6.13 0.62 -25.30
CA ASP A 288 -5.48 1.57 -26.20
C ASP A 288 -4.13 1.01 -26.68
N GLU A 289 -3.83 1.19 -27.96
CA GLU A 289 -2.62 0.63 -28.58
C GLU A 289 -1.35 1.34 -28.11
N GLN A 290 -1.46 2.62 -27.75
CA GLN A 290 -0.32 3.42 -27.33
C GLN A 290 0.11 3.02 -25.92
N PHE A 291 1.40 2.71 -25.78
CA PHE A 291 1.98 2.42 -24.48
C PHE A 291 1.92 3.66 -23.57
N SER A 292 1.44 3.44 -22.37
CA SER A 292 1.52 4.42 -21.29
C SER A 292 1.64 3.74 -19.92
N GLY A 293 2.29 4.43 -19.00
CA GLY A 293 2.40 4.02 -17.61
C GLY A 293 2.96 5.14 -16.75
N PHE A 294 2.87 4.99 -15.43
CA PHE A 294 3.41 5.96 -14.49
C PHE A 294 4.25 5.29 -13.40
N ILE A 295 5.23 6.03 -12.91
CA ILE A 295 6.15 5.58 -11.85
C ILE A 295 5.51 5.92 -10.50
N PHE A 296 5.16 4.89 -9.73
CA PHE A 296 4.54 5.06 -8.42
C PHE A 296 5.51 4.83 -7.25
N LYS A 297 6.63 4.17 -7.49
CA LYS A 297 7.63 3.85 -6.48
C LYS A 297 9.03 3.87 -7.06
N ILE A 298 9.99 4.31 -6.25
CA ILE A 298 11.41 4.21 -6.53
C ILE A 298 12.08 3.55 -5.33
N GLN A 299 13.04 2.67 -5.60
CA GLN A 299 13.80 1.99 -4.58
C GLN A 299 15.28 1.87 -5.00
N ALA A 300 16.18 2.30 -4.13
CA ALA A 300 17.61 2.18 -4.32
C ALA A 300 18.19 1.04 -3.46
N ASN A 301 19.38 0.58 -3.82
CA ASN A 301 20.21 -0.33 -3.03
C ASN A 301 19.55 -1.63 -2.57
N MET A 302 18.67 -2.21 -3.38
CA MET A 302 18.09 -3.52 -3.09
C MET A 302 19.15 -4.62 -2.97
N ASP A 303 20.22 -4.53 -3.76
CA ASP A 303 21.42 -5.36 -3.62
C ASP A 303 22.60 -4.49 -3.15
N PRO A 304 23.18 -4.76 -1.98
CA PRO A 304 24.37 -4.01 -1.48
C PRO A 304 25.57 -4.06 -2.44
N LYS A 305 25.63 -5.05 -3.33
CA LYS A 305 26.70 -5.20 -4.33
C LYS A 305 26.47 -4.35 -5.57
N HIS A 306 25.23 -4.02 -5.86
CA HIS A 306 24.81 -3.22 -7.01
C HIS A 306 24.05 -1.99 -6.51
N ARG A 307 24.75 -0.84 -6.47
CA ARG A 307 24.14 0.45 -6.10
C ARG A 307 23.27 0.98 -7.22
N ASP A 308 22.28 0.19 -7.62
CA ASP A 308 21.32 0.55 -8.64
C ASP A 308 20.01 1.06 -8.02
N ARG A 309 19.25 1.76 -8.85
CA ARG A 309 17.98 2.33 -8.53
C ARG A 309 16.94 1.74 -9.45
N ILE A 310 15.83 1.29 -8.88
CA ILE A 310 14.71 0.72 -9.60
C ILE A 310 13.52 1.68 -9.53
N ALA A 311 12.98 2.07 -10.68
CA ALA A 311 11.72 2.77 -10.79
C ALA A 311 10.63 1.75 -11.13
N TYR A 312 9.61 1.63 -10.29
CA TYR A 312 8.46 0.75 -10.51
C TYR A 312 7.40 1.50 -11.31
N ILE A 313 7.14 1.01 -12.51
CA ILE A 313 6.12 1.56 -13.38
C ILE A 313 4.89 0.65 -13.41
N ARG A 314 3.69 1.23 -13.23
CA ARG A 314 2.40 0.62 -13.53
C ARG A 314 2.09 0.86 -15.00
N ILE A 315 1.86 -0.20 -15.77
CA ILE A 315 1.43 -0.12 -17.16
C ILE A 315 -0.07 0.12 -17.22
N CYS A 316 -0.49 1.19 -17.88
CA CYS A 316 -1.89 1.60 -17.99
C CYS A 316 -2.51 1.21 -19.32
N SER A 317 -1.79 1.36 -20.43
CA SER A 317 -2.26 1.01 -21.78
C SER A 317 -1.14 0.52 -22.67
N GLY A 318 -1.51 -0.11 -23.77
CA GLY A 318 -0.60 -0.61 -24.78
C GLY A 318 0.27 -1.77 -24.30
N LYS A 319 1.16 -2.23 -25.15
CA LYS A 319 2.12 -3.28 -24.85
C LYS A 319 3.49 -2.66 -24.57
N PHE A 320 4.08 -3.00 -23.44
CA PHE A 320 5.49 -2.74 -23.20
C PHE A 320 6.35 -3.73 -23.99
N GLU A 321 7.34 -3.23 -24.69
CA GLU A 321 8.39 -4.04 -25.32
C GLU A 321 9.75 -3.50 -24.87
N ARG A 322 10.65 -4.41 -24.51
CA ARG A 322 12.00 -4.05 -24.11
C ARG A 322 12.67 -3.25 -25.23
N ASP A 323 13.47 -2.26 -24.86
CA ASP A 323 14.17 -1.36 -25.77
C ASP A 323 13.27 -0.35 -26.50
N MET A 324 11.97 -0.30 -26.22
CA MET A 324 11.08 0.70 -26.81
C MET A 324 11.48 2.12 -26.43
N MET A 325 11.14 3.07 -27.31
CA MET A 325 11.35 4.50 -27.09
C MET A 325 10.06 5.15 -26.60
N VAL A 326 10.12 5.84 -25.47
CA VAL A 326 8.99 6.55 -24.88
C VAL A 326 9.34 8.02 -24.60
N TYR A 327 8.34 8.86 -24.48
CA TYR A 327 8.49 10.21 -23.94
C TYR A 327 8.38 10.17 -22.42
N HIS A 328 9.28 10.87 -21.76
CA HIS A 328 9.23 11.15 -20.32
C HIS A 328 8.51 12.50 -20.15
N SER A 329 7.30 12.51 -19.58
CA SER A 329 6.40 13.68 -19.56
C SER A 329 7.05 14.91 -18.91
N ARG A 330 7.67 14.76 -17.73
CA ARG A 330 8.27 15.88 -16.98
C ARG A 330 9.43 16.55 -17.70
N THR A 331 10.26 15.78 -18.41
CA THR A 331 11.44 16.33 -19.10
C THR A 331 11.21 16.61 -20.58
N GLY A 332 10.14 16.09 -21.17
CA GLY A 332 9.85 16.15 -22.61
C GLY A 332 10.81 15.35 -23.49
N LYS A 333 11.78 14.62 -22.91
CA LYS A 333 12.80 13.86 -23.64
C LYS A 333 12.31 12.47 -24.02
N LYS A 334 12.87 11.92 -25.10
CA LYS A 334 12.74 10.50 -25.44
C LYS A 334 13.74 9.66 -24.64
N VAL A 335 13.28 8.57 -24.07
CA VAL A 335 14.07 7.62 -23.28
C VAL A 335 13.87 6.22 -23.81
N ARG A 336 14.96 5.42 -23.89
CA ARG A 336 14.93 4.01 -24.25
C ARG A 336 14.82 3.15 -23.00
N LEU A 337 13.84 2.25 -22.93
CA LEU A 337 13.58 1.37 -21.78
C LEU A 337 14.31 0.03 -21.96
N ALA A 338 15.64 0.02 -21.76
CA ALA A 338 16.48 -1.13 -22.05
C ALA A 338 16.57 -2.17 -20.93
N SER A 339 16.53 -1.73 -19.67
CA SER A 339 16.70 -2.60 -18.49
C SER A 339 15.40 -2.70 -17.71
N SER A 340 14.61 -3.71 -18.04
CA SER A 340 13.28 -3.97 -17.48
C SER A 340 13.24 -5.33 -16.79
N HIS A 341 12.69 -5.36 -15.57
CA HIS A 341 12.67 -6.53 -14.71
C HIS A 341 11.30 -6.76 -14.09
N ARG A 342 10.90 -8.03 -14.00
CA ARG A 342 9.89 -8.50 -13.05
C ARG A 342 10.58 -8.69 -11.70
N LEU A 343 9.87 -8.37 -10.62
CA LEU A 343 10.42 -8.39 -9.28
C LEU A 343 9.60 -9.35 -8.40
N PHE A 344 10.33 -10.21 -7.68
CA PHE A 344 9.76 -11.04 -6.64
C PHE A 344 10.61 -10.88 -5.37
N GLY A 345 10.18 -9.96 -4.51
CA GLY A 345 11.00 -9.51 -3.39
C GLY A 345 12.35 -8.95 -3.89
N LYS A 346 13.45 -9.67 -3.63
CA LYS A 346 14.80 -9.28 -4.11
C LYS A 346 15.17 -9.85 -5.48
N GLU A 347 14.48 -10.89 -5.93
CA GLU A 347 14.82 -11.58 -7.17
C GLU A 347 14.38 -10.74 -8.37
N ARG A 348 15.18 -10.78 -9.43
CA ARG A 348 14.97 -10.03 -10.67
C ARG A 348 15.00 -10.97 -11.86
N GLU A 349 13.96 -10.92 -12.66
CA GLU A 349 13.87 -11.61 -13.93
C GLU A 349 13.72 -10.58 -15.05
N THR A 350 14.51 -10.70 -16.11
CA THR A 350 14.39 -9.80 -17.26
C THR A 350 13.06 -9.98 -17.97
N VAL A 351 12.37 -8.86 -18.22
CA VAL A 351 11.09 -8.84 -18.92
C VAL A 351 11.27 -8.25 -20.31
N ASN A 352 10.85 -9.00 -21.33
CA ASN A 352 10.87 -8.54 -22.72
C ASN A 352 9.56 -7.87 -23.13
N GLU A 353 8.44 -8.28 -22.56
CA GLU A 353 7.12 -7.73 -22.81
C GLU A 353 6.27 -7.72 -21.55
N ALA A 354 5.39 -6.71 -21.44
CA ALA A 354 4.41 -6.60 -20.37
C ALA A 354 3.16 -5.88 -20.88
N PHE A 355 2.05 -6.00 -20.14
CA PHE A 355 0.72 -5.57 -20.58
C PHE A 355 0.06 -4.68 -19.54
N PRO A 356 -1.04 -3.97 -19.88
CA PRO A 356 -1.79 -3.19 -18.92
C PRO A 356 -2.14 -4.01 -17.67
N GLY A 357 -1.89 -3.43 -16.52
CA GLY A 357 -2.00 -4.12 -15.24
C GLY A 357 -0.67 -4.57 -14.66
N ASP A 358 0.32 -4.88 -15.49
CA ASP A 358 1.63 -5.29 -14.99
C ASP A 358 2.39 -4.15 -14.31
N ILE A 359 3.23 -4.55 -13.39
CA ILE A 359 4.22 -3.68 -12.75
C ILE A 359 5.59 -4.19 -13.14
N ILE A 360 6.44 -3.33 -13.70
CA ILE A 360 7.82 -3.67 -14.02
C ILE A 360 8.79 -2.70 -13.35
N GLY A 361 9.97 -3.17 -13.03
CA GLY A 361 11.09 -2.36 -12.53
C GLY A 361 11.99 -1.91 -13.68
N LEU A 362 12.22 -0.61 -13.78
CA LEU A 362 13.13 -0.01 -14.74
C LEU A 362 14.42 0.40 -14.03
N VAL A 363 15.57 -0.08 -14.51
CA VAL A 363 16.90 0.17 -13.92
C VAL A 363 17.72 1.07 -14.82
N GLY A 364 18.61 1.88 -14.20
CA GLY A 364 19.57 2.70 -14.95
C GLY A 364 19.07 4.09 -15.37
N HIS A 365 17.92 4.53 -14.88
CA HIS A 365 17.33 5.84 -15.18
C HIS A 365 17.37 6.75 -13.97
N ALA A 366 18.43 7.56 -13.83
CA ALA A 366 18.61 8.46 -12.69
C ALA A 366 17.60 9.62 -12.66
N ASP A 367 17.10 10.03 -13.83
CA ASP A 367 16.19 11.16 -13.98
C ASP A 367 14.72 10.83 -13.66
N PHE A 368 14.38 9.55 -13.49
CA PHE A 368 13.00 9.19 -13.19
C PHE A 368 12.61 9.59 -11.76
N GLY A 369 11.41 10.14 -11.62
CA GLY A 369 10.78 10.54 -10.35
C GLY A 369 9.46 9.80 -10.11
N ILE A 370 9.02 9.78 -8.85
CA ILE A 370 7.68 9.31 -8.50
C ILE A 370 6.67 10.26 -9.12
N GLY A 371 5.65 9.72 -9.79
CA GLY A 371 4.64 10.48 -10.54
C GLY A 371 4.98 10.71 -12.01
N ASP A 372 6.20 10.41 -12.46
CA ASP A 372 6.55 10.56 -13.86
C ASP A 372 5.74 9.62 -14.75
N THR A 373 5.23 10.15 -15.85
CA THR A 373 4.55 9.40 -16.89
C THR A 373 5.52 9.08 -18.03
N LEU A 374 5.50 7.82 -18.46
CA LEU A 374 6.21 7.32 -19.63
C LEU A 374 5.19 6.86 -20.67
N SER A 375 5.24 7.42 -21.87
CA SER A 375 4.28 7.12 -22.93
C SER A 375 4.86 7.26 -24.33
N THR A 376 4.33 6.50 -25.28
CA THR A 376 4.60 6.72 -26.71
C THR A 376 3.88 7.96 -27.27
N ASP A 377 2.86 8.44 -26.55
CA ASP A 377 2.16 9.70 -26.84
C ASP A 377 2.63 10.82 -25.89
N LYS A 378 3.11 11.93 -26.47
CA LYS A 378 3.58 13.11 -25.74
C LYS A 378 2.52 13.80 -24.87
N THR A 379 1.26 13.64 -25.22
CA THR A 379 0.14 14.34 -24.57
C THR A 379 -0.37 13.61 -23.34
N THR A 380 0.05 12.35 -23.14
CA THR A 380 -0.37 11.55 -22.00
C THR A 380 0.42 11.96 -20.76
N ASN A 381 -0.30 12.29 -19.69
CA ASN A 381 0.29 12.63 -18.40
C ASN A 381 -0.69 12.28 -17.26
N PHE A 382 -0.27 11.35 -16.39
CA PHE A 382 -1.03 10.93 -15.23
C PHE A 382 -0.66 11.79 -14.01
N HIS A 383 -1.65 12.31 -13.28
CA HIS A 383 -1.48 13.15 -12.09
C HIS A 383 -2.08 12.44 -10.86
N GLU A 384 -1.72 11.19 -10.65
CA GLU A 384 -2.43 10.35 -9.68
C GLU A 384 -1.77 10.27 -8.31
N ILE A 385 -0.50 10.67 -8.16
CA ILE A 385 0.22 10.45 -6.90
C ILE A 385 0.04 11.65 -5.97
N PRO A 386 -0.68 11.48 -4.86
CA PRO A 386 -0.84 12.54 -3.88
C PRO A 386 0.47 12.83 -3.14
N ARG A 387 0.67 14.07 -2.75
CA ARG A 387 1.69 14.48 -1.80
C ARG A 387 1.07 14.74 -0.44
N PHE A 388 1.77 14.33 0.60
CA PHE A 388 1.30 14.46 1.97
C PHE A 388 1.98 15.62 2.66
N THR A 389 1.19 16.32 3.47
CA THR A 389 1.70 17.34 4.35
C THR A 389 2.47 16.67 5.48
N PRO A 390 3.74 17.02 5.69
CA PRO A 390 4.50 16.53 6.83
C PRO A 390 3.92 17.02 8.16
N GLU A 391 3.95 16.14 9.18
CA GLU A 391 3.52 16.42 10.54
C GLU A 391 4.69 16.32 11.54
N SER A 392 5.85 15.88 11.09
CA SER A 392 7.06 15.70 11.91
C SER A 392 8.27 16.31 11.22
N PHE A 393 9.13 16.99 11.99
CA PHE A 393 10.29 17.68 11.48
C PHE A 393 11.53 17.42 12.33
N SER A 394 12.68 17.25 11.69
CA SER A 394 13.96 17.02 12.38
C SER A 394 15.13 17.56 11.59
N TYR A 395 16.11 18.13 12.27
CA TYR A 395 17.41 18.41 11.68
C TYR A 395 18.21 17.11 11.55
N LEU A 396 18.94 16.95 10.44
CA LEU A 396 19.81 15.82 10.22
C LEU A 396 21.26 16.28 10.14
N HIS A 397 22.06 15.91 11.13
CA HIS A 397 23.46 16.25 11.21
C HIS A 397 24.33 15.09 10.76
N ASN A 398 25.31 15.37 9.90
CA ASN A 398 26.40 14.43 9.61
C ASN A 398 27.35 14.37 10.81
N SER A 399 27.51 13.20 11.41
CA SER A 399 28.39 13.02 12.58
C SER A 399 29.86 12.81 12.21
N ASP A 400 30.16 12.50 10.94
CA ASP A 400 31.53 12.27 10.44
C ASP A 400 31.80 13.12 9.20
N THR A 401 32.57 14.19 9.38
CA THR A 401 32.92 15.11 8.29
C THR A 401 33.71 14.43 7.17
N GLY A 402 34.47 13.37 7.47
CA GLY A 402 35.22 12.58 6.49
C GLY A 402 34.32 11.79 5.54
N LYS A 403 33.04 11.57 5.92
CA LYS A 403 32.06 10.84 5.13
C LYS A 403 30.98 11.74 4.52
N PHE A 404 31.23 13.02 4.40
CA PHE A 404 30.24 13.99 3.87
C PHE A 404 29.72 13.63 2.49
N LYS A 405 30.58 13.09 1.60
CA LYS A 405 30.16 12.66 0.26
C LYS A 405 29.16 11.50 0.31
N GLN A 406 29.41 10.49 1.16
CA GLN A 406 28.54 9.34 1.37
C GLN A 406 27.21 9.77 1.99
N PHE A 407 27.27 10.63 3.00
CA PHE A 407 26.09 11.21 3.65
C PHE A 407 25.20 11.94 2.63
N ARG A 408 25.79 12.85 1.83
CA ARG A 408 25.04 13.61 0.82
C ARG A 408 24.43 12.69 -0.24
N GLN A 409 25.20 11.73 -0.76
CA GLN A 409 24.71 10.77 -1.74
C GLN A 409 23.59 9.91 -1.19
N GLY A 410 23.73 9.41 0.05
CA GLY A 410 22.69 8.61 0.70
C GLY A 410 21.41 9.39 0.92
N LEU A 411 21.52 10.61 1.44
CA LEU A 411 20.35 11.47 1.64
C LEU A 411 19.63 11.78 0.32
N GLU A 412 20.38 12.11 -0.73
CA GLU A 412 19.81 12.40 -2.05
C GLU A 412 19.03 11.19 -2.61
N GLN A 413 19.55 9.97 -2.47
CA GLN A 413 18.85 8.77 -2.92
C GLN A 413 17.59 8.49 -2.10
N LEU A 414 17.63 8.66 -0.78
CA LEU A 414 16.44 8.48 0.09
C LEU A 414 15.35 9.52 -0.19
N LEU A 415 15.74 10.76 -0.52
CA LEU A 415 14.81 11.79 -0.97
C LEU A 415 14.15 11.42 -2.31
N GLN A 416 14.92 10.88 -3.25
CA GLN A 416 14.41 10.44 -4.55
C GLN A 416 13.48 9.23 -4.45
N GLU A 417 13.65 8.37 -3.44
CA GLU A 417 12.71 7.30 -3.12
C GLU A 417 11.39 7.83 -2.52
N GLY A 418 11.34 9.10 -2.13
CA GLY A 418 10.23 9.68 -1.41
C GLY A 418 10.05 9.10 0.00
N ALA A 419 11.11 8.51 0.56
CA ALA A 419 11.09 8.00 1.94
C ALA A 419 10.91 9.13 2.95
N ILE A 420 11.31 10.35 2.57
CA ILE A 420 11.27 11.56 3.38
C ILE A 420 11.29 12.79 2.48
N GLN A 421 10.84 13.92 3.00
CA GLN A 421 11.00 15.22 2.35
C GLN A 421 12.13 16.02 3.00
N CYS A 422 12.71 16.97 2.29
CA CYS A 422 13.72 17.87 2.80
C CYS A 422 13.37 19.31 2.52
N LEU A 423 13.50 20.16 3.53
CA LEU A 423 13.19 21.58 3.46
C LEU A 423 14.49 22.40 3.57
N SER A 424 14.55 23.52 2.86
CA SER A 424 15.53 24.56 3.03
C SER A 424 14.90 25.77 3.75
N LEU A 425 15.54 26.22 4.84
CA LEU A 425 15.00 27.34 5.63
C LEU A 425 15.51 28.67 5.15
N LYS A 426 14.65 29.69 5.13
CA LYS A 426 15.02 31.08 4.82
C LYS A 426 15.99 31.62 5.88
N GLY A 427 17.05 32.27 5.42
CA GLY A 427 18.06 32.89 6.31
C GLY A 427 18.99 31.92 7.03
N SER A 428 18.97 30.63 6.70
CA SER A 428 19.91 29.67 7.26
C SER A 428 21.28 29.82 6.60
N THR A 429 22.29 30.17 7.39
CA THR A 429 23.69 30.26 6.93
C THR A 429 24.40 28.89 6.94
N VAL A 430 23.83 27.90 7.63
CA VAL A 430 24.34 26.54 7.74
C VAL A 430 23.40 25.60 7.00
N ALA A 431 23.93 24.88 6.03
CA ALA A 431 23.16 23.94 5.21
C ALA A 431 22.88 22.62 5.96
N VAL A 432 22.27 22.67 7.16
CA VAL A 432 21.78 21.48 7.84
C VAL A 432 20.43 21.12 7.23
N PRO A 433 20.29 19.93 6.64
CA PRO A 433 19.01 19.48 6.09
C PRO A 433 17.92 19.43 7.18
N VAL A 434 16.75 20.00 6.89
CA VAL A 434 15.56 19.82 7.70
C VAL A 434 14.73 18.73 7.04
N LEU A 435 14.64 17.59 7.67
CA LEU A 435 13.81 16.49 7.22
C LEU A 435 12.36 16.73 7.65
N ALA A 436 11.43 16.39 6.77
CA ALA A 436 10.02 16.49 7.02
C ALA A 436 9.32 15.17 6.64
N ALA A 437 8.47 14.64 7.50
CA ALA A 437 7.87 13.32 7.42
C ALA A 437 6.42 13.31 7.93
N VAL A 438 5.66 12.30 7.56
CA VAL A 438 4.33 12.04 8.13
C VAL A 438 4.45 11.58 9.59
N GLY A 439 5.48 10.79 9.90
CA GLY A 439 5.70 10.33 11.25
C GLY A 439 7.17 10.14 11.63
N PRO A 440 7.50 10.13 12.94
CA PRO A 440 8.88 10.14 13.41
C PRO A 440 9.67 8.87 13.07
N LEU A 441 9.03 7.71 12.90
CA LEU A 441 9.73 6.48 12.53
C LEU A 441 10.42 6.57 11.15
N GLN A 442 9.95 7.44 10.26
CA GLN A 442 10.61 7.66 8.98
C GLN A 442 12.02 8.23 9.16
N PHE A 443 12.25 9.08 10.16
CA PHE A 443 13.59 9.60 10.49
C PHE A 443 14.54 8.50 10.95
N ASP A 444 14.06 7.59 11.80
CA ASP A 444 14.85 6.45 12.27
C ASP A 444 15.25 5.53 11.10
N VAL A 445 14.33 5.33 10.14
CA VAL A 445 14.60 4.55 8.93
C VAL A 445 15.70 5.22 8.09
N VAL A 446 15.59 6.52 7.88
CA VAL A 446 16.59 7.29 7.13
C VAL A 446 17.97 7.20 7.82
N GLN A 447 18.03 7.39 9.13
CA GLN A 447 19.26 7.29 9.91
C GLN A 447 19.89 5.89 9.80
N PHE A 448 19.07 4.83 10.00
CA PHE A 448 19.52 3.45 9.88
C PHE A 448 20.05 3.14 8.48
N ARG A 449 19.36 3.58 7.43
CA ARG A 449 19.76 3.34 6.05
C ARG A 449 21.00 4.11 5.66
N LEU A 450 21.16 5.36 6.12
CA LEU A 450 22.40 6.13 5.94
C LEU A 450 23.61 5.41 6.55
N GLU A 451 23.46 4.83 7.73
CA GLU A 451 24.51 4.09 8.38
C GLU A 451 24.79 2.74 7.71
N SER A 452 23.76 1.93 7.48
CA SER A 452 23.92 0.55 6.99
C SER A 452 24.25 0.47 5.49
N GLU A 453 23.68 1.34 4.65
CA GLU A 453 23.84 1.29 3.20
C GLU A 453 24.96 2.21 2.69
N TYR A 454 25.18 3.34 3.35
CA TYR A 454 26.15 4.37 2.92
C TYR A 454 27.34 4.54 3.86
N ASN A 455 27.34 3.81 4.99
CA ASN A 455 28.36 3.95 6.04
C ASN A 455 28.50 5.40 6.53
N ALA A 456 27.40 6.13 6.62
CA ALA A 456 27.33 7.53 7.00
C ALA A 456 26.56 7.67 8.32
N VAL A 457 27.28 7.78 9.43
CA VAL A 457 26.68 7.98 10.75
C VAL A 457 26.10 9.38 10.84
N SER A 458 24.84 9.47 11.30
CA SER A 458 24.12 10.73 11.42
C SER A 458 23.46 10.90 12.79
N ARG A 459 23.09 12.11 13.14
CA ARG A 459 22.37 12.46 14.36
C ARG A 459 21.12 13.26 14.01
N LEU A 460 20.01 12.84 14.56
CA LEU A 460 18.73 13.55 14.48
C LEU A 460 18.61 14.54 15.64
N GLU A 461 18.04 15.69 15.37
CA GLU A 461 17.70 16.71 16.36
C GLU A 461 16.28 17.20 16.06
N PRO A 462 15.31 16.96 16.97
CA PRO A 462 13.93 17.36 16.76
C PRO A 462 13.81 18.85 16.46
N ALA A 463 13.03 19.19 15.43
CA ALA A 463 12.69 20.58 15.13
C ALA A 463 11.40 21.00 15.84
N PRO A 464 11.22 22.30 16.16
CA PRO A 464 10.11 22.76 16.99
C PRO A 464 8.78 22.91 16.25
N TRP A 465 8.68 22.41 15.02
CA TRP A 465 7.48 22.55 14.18
C TRP A 465 6.65 21.27 14.15
N GLN A 466 5.34 21.45 13.97
CA GLN A 466 4.36 20.36 13.85
C GLN A 466 3.45 20.53 12.64
N VAL A 467 3.41 21.73 12.05
CA VAL A 467 2.51 22.05 10.95
C VAL A 467 3.26 22.76 9.85
N MET A 468 2.98 22.36 8.60
CA MET A 468 3.47 23.01 7.40
C MET A 468 2.30 23.46 6.53
N ARG A 469 2.45 24.62 5.91
CA ARG A 469 1.54 25.14 4.88
C ARG A 469 2.34 25.62 3.69
N TRP A 470 1.81 25.41 2.49
CA TRP A 470 2.35 25.99 1.27
C TRP A 470 1.76 27.39 1.04
N LEU A 471 2.62 28.29 0.64
CA LEU A 471 2.27 29.60 0.11
C LEU A 471 2.00 29.48 -1.39
N PRO A 472 1.33 30.45 -2.04
CA PRO A 472 1.22 30.48 -3.50
C PRO A 472 2.60 30.35 -4.18
N ALA A 473 2.68 29.60 -5.29
CA ALA A 473 3.96 29.27 -5.95
C ALA A 473 4.79 30.52 -6.34
N GLU A 474 4.12 31.61 -6.65
CA GLU A 474 4.74 32.88 -7.08
C GLU A 474 5.19 33.77 -5.91
N PHE A 475 5.02 33.31 -4.68
CA PHE A 475 5.28 34.12 -3.49
C PHE A 475 6.79 34.37 -3.32
N SER A 476 7.19 35.61 -3.44
CA SER A 476 8.60 36.04 -3.40
C SER A 476 9.15 36.14 -1.97
N GLU A 477 10.48 36.15 -1.85
CA GLU A 477 11.15 36.37 -0.56
C GLU A 477 10.81 37.74 0.06
N GLU A 478 10.64 38.76 -0.78
CA GLU A 478 10.26 40.12 -0.35
C GLU A 478 8.84 40.15 0.23
N GLU A 479 7.94 39.34 -0.31
CA GLU A 479 6.58 39.21 0.22
C GLU A 479 6.58 38.42 1.54
N MET A 480 7.43 37.39 1.68
CA MET A 480 7.64 36.70 2.97
C MET A 480 8.13 37.66 4.05
N ASP A 481 9.00 38.60 3.72
CA ASP A 481 9.54 39.58 4.69
C ASP A 481 8.48 40.60 5.17
N LYS A 482 7.41 40.79 4.42
CA LYS A 482 6.27 41.64 4.81
C LYS A 482 5.30 40.94 5.75
N LEU A 483 5.36 39.62 5.85
CA LEU A 483 4.50 38.83 6.73
C LEU A 483 5.07 38.75 8.15
N SER A 484 4.20 38.75 9.13
CA SER A 484 4.55 38.62 10.54
C SER A 484 3.91 37.36 11.14
N PRO A 485 4.44 36.16 10.84
CA PRO A 485 3.90 34.93 11.41
C PRO A 485 4.17 34.84 12.90
N PRO A 486 3.41 34.03 13.66
CA PRO A 486 3.60 33.83 15.10
C PRO A 486 5.04 33.44 15.45
N THR A 487 5.48 33.80 16.66
CA THR A 487 6.81 33.46 17.18
C THR A 487 7.09 31.96 17.07
N GLY A 488 8.27 31.60 16.60
CA GLY A 488 8.68 30.20 16.38
C GLY A 488 8.36 29.67 14.99
N SER A 489 7.59 30.38 14.17
CA SER A 489 7.36 30.03 12.77
C SER A 489 8.61 30.30 11.92
N ARG A 490 8.75 29.56 10.80
CA ARG A 490 9.86 29.73 9.85
C ARG A 490 9.38 29.59 8.41
N PHE A 491 9.87 30.47 7.55
CA PHE A 491 9.77 30.33 6.11
C PHE A 491 10.85 29.39 5.56
N GLY A 492 10.50 28.71 4.48
CA GLY A 492 11.42 27.85 3.76
C GLY A 492 10.89 27.45 2.39
N TRP A 493 11.52 26.47 1.80
CA TRP A 493 11.16 25.90 0.50
C TRP A 493 11.20 24.39 0.55
N ASP A 494 10.29 23.76 -0.14
CA ASP A 494 10.33 22.33 -0.39
C ASP A 494 11.39 21.96 -1.47
N SER A 495 11.50 20.67 -1.81
CA SER A 495 12.45 20.17 -2.80
C SER A 495 12.21 20.68 -4.23
N GLU A 496 11.00 21.17 -4.54
CA GLU A 496 10.62 21.75 -5.83
C GLU A 496 10.70 23.30 -5.82
N ARG A 497 11.19 23.86 -4.72
CA ARG A 497 11.28 25.29 -4.47
C ARG A 497 9.92 25.99 -4.31
N ASN A 498 8.87 25.25 -3.97
CA ASN A 498 7.63 25.89 -3.52
C ASN A 498 7.83 26.52 -2.15
N PRO A 499 7.36 27.74 -1.92
CA PRO A 499 7.50 28.41 -0.63
C PRO A 499 6.59 27.77 0.43
N VAL A 500 7.15 27.57 1.62
CA VAL A 500 6.45 26.95 2.75
C VAL A 500 6.60 27.77 4.03
N LEU A 501 5.62 27.67 4.90
CA LEU A 501 5.62 28.24 6.24
C LEU A 501 5.39 27.16 7.28
N LEU A 502 6.32 27.07 8.23
CA LEU A 502 6.34 26.10 9.33
C LEU A 502 5.83 26.73 10.61
N PHE A 503 4.94 26.05 11.33
CA PHE A 503 4.36 26.51 12.57
C PHE A 503 4.64 25.51 13.71
N ALA A 504 4.76 26.05 14.93
CA ALA A 504 4.99 25.24 16.13
C ALA A 504 3.75 24.45 16.58
N SER A 505 2.54 24.83 16.16
CA SER A 505 1.29 24.16 16.51
C SER A 505 0.18 24.47 15.51
N ASP A 506 -0.88 23.65 15.51
CA ASP A 506 -2.10 23.89 14.73
C ASP A 506 -2.77 25.21 15.11
N TRP A 507 -2.73 25.59 16.39
CA TRP A 507 -3.27 26.86 16.84
C TRP A 507 -2.54 28.04 16.19
N ALA A 508 -1.20 28.01 16.12
CA ALA A 508 -0.40 29.05 15.50
C ALA A 508 -0.70 29.17 13.99
N ALA A 509 -0.88 28.05 13.30
CA ALA A 509 -1.27 28.04 11.89
C ALA A 509 -2.67 28.65 11.69
N SER A 510 -3.67 28.16 12.43
CA SER A 510 -5.05 28.66 12.33
C SER A 510 -5.18 30.15 12.71
N TYR A 511 -4.45 30.59 13.73
CA TYR A 511 -4.40 32.01 14.11
C TYR A 511 -3.84 32.87 12.97
N PHE A 512 -2.77 32.43 12.36
CA PHE A 512 -2.15 33.15 11.24
C PHE A 512 -3.06 33.18 10.01
N GLU A 513 -3.68 32.05 9.66
CA GLU A 513 -4.66 31.94 8.56
C GLU A 513 -5.83 32.92 8.74
N GLN A 514 -6.38 33.04 9.96
CA GLN A 514 -7.50 33.95 10.26
C GLN A 514 -7.10 35.43 10.21
N ASN A 515 -5.86 35.76 10.59
CA ASN A 515 -5.40 37.15 10.67
C ASN A 515 -4.69 37.65 9.40
N SER A 516 -4.44 36.78 8.44
CA SER A 516 -3.79 37.12 7.15
C SER A 516 -4.82 37.08 6.02
N ALA A 517 -5.83 37.93 6.12
CA ALA A 517 -6.92 38.01 5.14
C ALA A 517 -6.36 38.22 3.72
N GLY A 518 -6.65 37.28 2.81
CA GLY A 518 -6.19 37.31 1.42
C GLY A 518 -4.95 36.44 1.14
N LEU A 519 -4.30 35.85 2.15
CA LEU A 519 -3.25 34.87 1.95
C LEU A 519 -3.84 33.45 1.93
N ASN A 520 -3.81 32.83 0.75
CA ASN A 520 -4.30 31.47 0.58
C ASN A 520 -3.19 30.46 0.97
N LEU A 521 -3.23 29.95 2.19
CA LEU A 521 -2.35 28.88 2.65
C LEU A 521 -2.97 27.53 2.32
N SER A 522 -2.20 26.66 1.64
CA SER A 522 -2.64 25.33 1.24
C SER A 522 -2.01 24.24 2.09
N ARG A 523 -2.74 23.14 2.30
CA ARG A 523 -2.20 21.90 2.91
C ARG A 523 -1.47 21.02 1.90
N VAL A 524 -1.60 21.30 0.62
CA VAL A 524 -0.94 20.60 -0.48
C VAL A 524 -0.12 21.56 -1.34
N PRO A 525 0.90 21.07 -2.08
CA PRO A 525 1.69 21.91 -2.96
C PRO A 525 0.83 22.66 -3.99
N PRO A 526 1.26 23.86 -4.43
CA PRO A 526 0.46 24.73 -5.32
C PRO A 526 0.00 24.10 -6.63
N ASN A 527 0.71 23.09 -7.11
CA ASN A 527 0.41 22.38 -8.36
C ASN A 527 -0.55 21.19 -8.20
N GLN A 528 -1.06 20.96 -7.00
CA GLN A 528 -2.03 19.89 -6.70
C GLN A 528 -3.33 20.50 -6.17
N LYS A 529 -4.46 19.88 -6.51
CA LYS A 529 -5.75 20.24 -5.91
C LYS A 529 -5.85 19.55 -4.53
N GLU A 530 -6.37 20.27 -3.55
CA GLU A 530 -6.82 19.63 -2.31
C GLU A 530 -7.90 18.60 -2.66
N SER A 531 -7.65 17.33 -2.28
CA SER A 531 -8.56 16.21 -2.52
C SER A 531 -9.65 16.14 -1.45
#